data_f020bb03695fe963bd705a85540ce622
#
_entry.id   f020bb03695fe963bd705a85540ce622
#
_cell.length_a   1.000
_cell.length_b   1.000
_cell.length_c   1.000
_cell.angle_alpha   90.00
_cell.angle_beta   90.00
_cell.angle_gamma   90.00
#
_symmetry.space_group_name_H-M   'P 1'
#
loop_
_entity.id
_entity.type
_entity.pdbx_description
1 polymer ?
#
loop_
_entity_poly.entity_id
_entity_poly.type
_entity_poly.pdbx_seq_one_letter_code
_entity_poly.pdbx_strand_id
1 'polypeptide(L)'
;MKSIFILLMMFPLLVSAQRDWSRMQVTTTEVGAGVFRLFVEPGVATVLFAGAEGALLIDAAYSQTTTQLKVAIEGITPMPLRYLVNTHHHADHTGGNAVFGEDATVIAHRFVKDFISTNQVQGTRQIAALPRAAWPEITFNDKLQLYLNGQTIELIHIPGGHTAGDIIVYFPESKVLVLGDLLFADNFPFVDIANGGNPMRFIEHLRWISQNFPEGIALVGGHG
;
A
#
# COMPACT_ATOMS: atom_id res chain seq x y z
N MET A 1 -59.97 -36.72 -7.80
CA MET A 1 -59.15 -35.98 -6.84
C MET A 1 -57.77 -35.76 -7.46
N LYS A 2 -57.40 -34.55 -7.83
CA LYS A 2 -56.08 -34.21 -8.42
C LYS A 2 -55.22 -33.69 -7.28
N SER A 3 -54.18 -34.44 -6.88
CA SER A 3 -53.21 -34.03 -5.86
C SER A 3 -52.23 -33.04 -6.50
N ILE A 4 -52.17 -31.84 -6.01
CA ILE A 4 -51.18 -30.82 -6.38
C ILE A 4 -49.97 -31.00 -5.48
N PHE A 5 -48.83 -31.44 -6.08
CA PHE A 5 -47.53 -31.43 -5.39
C PHE A 5 -46.91 -30.03 -5.48
N ILE A 6 -46.83 -29.31 -4.36
CA ILE A 6 -46.10 -28.08 -4.27
C ILE A 6 -44.65 -28.40 -3.99
N LEU A 7 -43.76 -28.28 -5.01
CA LEU A 7 -42.33 -28.40 -4.87
C LEU A 7 -41.78 -27.09 -4.23
N LEU A 8 -41.51 -27.13 -2.93
CA LEU A 8 -40.86 -26.02 -2.23
C LEU A 8 -39.39 -25.95 -2.64
N MET A 9 -39.04 -25.09 -3.59
CA MET A 9 -37.64 -24.79 -3.91
C MET A 9 -37.03 -23.99 -2.75
N MET A 10 -36.27 -24.64 -1.89
CA MET A 10 -35.35 -23.97 -0.96
C MET A 10 -34.21 -23.36 -1.75
N PHE A 11 -34.26 -22.05 -2.01
CA PHE A 11 -33.08 -21.30 -2.46
C PHE A 11 -32.13 -21.19 -1.26
N PRO A 12 -30.87 -21.66 -1.35
CA PRO A 12 -29.89 -21.37 -0.32
C PRO A 12 -29.66 -19.86 -0.32
N LEU A 13 -29.98 -19.21 0.79
CA LEU A 13 -29.53 -17.86 1.07
C LEU A 13 -28.01 -17.92 1.18
N LEU A 14 -27.30 -17.53 0.14
CA LEU A 14 -25.87 -17.26 0.18
C LEU A 14 -25.69 -16.02 1.06
N VAL A 15 -25.59 -16.25 2.38
CA VAL A 15 -25.11 -15.23 3.31
C VAL A 15 -23.64 -15.01 2.97
N SER A 16 -23.34 -13.99 2.19
CA SER A 16 -21.97 -13.50 2.06
C SER A 16 -21.56 -13.04 3.44
N ALA A 17 -20.67 -13.79 4.10
CA ALA A 17 -20.10 -13.38 5.37
C ALA A 17 -19.32 -12.08 5.15
N GLN A 18 -19.90 -10.96 5.55
CA GLN A 18 -19.24 -9.67 5.50
C GLN A 18 -18.04 -9.72 6.45
N ARG A 19 -16.83 -9.38 5.95
CA ARG A 19 -15.61 -9.38 6.75
C ARG A 19 -15.75 -8.43 7.94
N ASP A 20 -15.46 -8.93 9.13
CA ASP A 20 -15.44 -8.12 10.35
C ASP A 20 -14.08 -7.39 10.46
N TRP A 21 -14.02 -6.20 9.93
CA TRP A 21 -12.82 -5.37 9.93
C TRP A 21 -12.36 -4.94 11.33
N SER A 22 -13.25 -4.93 12.31
CA SER A 22 -12.91 -4.54 13.68
C SER A 22 -11.97 -5.52 14.39
N ARG A 23 -11.89 -6.76 13.86
CA ARG A 23 -11.04 -7.83 14.40
C ARG A 23 -9.69 -7.94 13.73
N MET A 24 -9.45 -7.16 12.67
CA MET A 24 -8.17 -7.20 11.97
C MET A 24 -7.04 -6.74 12.89
N GLN A 25 -5.93 -7.46 12.85
CA GLN A 25 -4.76 -7.18 13.67
C GLN A 25 -3.66 -6.54 12.84
N VAL A 26 -2.79 -5.82 13.53
CA VAL A 26 -1.55 -5.28 12.96
C VAL A 26 -0.37 -5.90 13.70
N THR A 27 0.45 -6.65 12.97
CA THR A 27 1.68 -7.23 13.51
C THR A 27 2.86 -6.34 13.14
N THR A 28 3.64 -5.95 14.12
CA THR A 28 4.80 -5.06 13.94
C THR A 28 6.12 -5.83 14.03
N THR A 29 7.03 -5.57 13.11
CA THR A 29 8.38 -6.13 13.09
C THR A 29 9.38 -5.04 12.70
N GLU A 30 10.41 -4.80 13.50
CA GLU A 30 11.52 -3.93 13.11
C GLU A 30 12.38 -4.64 12.06
N VAL A 31 12.57 -4.01 10.90
CA VAL A 31 13.29 -4.57 9.75
C VAL A 31 14.58 -3.84 9.45
N GLY A 32 14.81 -2.71 10.09
CA GLY A 32 16.03 -1.89 10.03
C GLY A 32 15.98 -0.81 11.09
N ALA A 33 17.07 -0.08 11.30
CA ALA A 33 17.15 0.95 12.34
C ALA A 33 16.04 2.00 12.20
N GLY A 34 15.06 1.97 13.09
CA GLY A 34 13.89 2.84 13.09
C GLY A 34 12.86 2.55 11.98
N VAL A 35 13.03 1.47 11.20
CA VAL A 35 12.12 1.06 10.13
C VAL A 35 11.34 -0.18 10.57
N PHE A 36 10.02 -0.07 10.59
CA PHE A 36 9.10 -1.10 11.07
C PHE A 36 8.15 -1.52 9.95
N ARG A 37 8.06 -2.83 9.68
CA ARG A 37 7.01 -3.41 8.89
C ARG A 37 5.78 -3.60 9.76
N LEU A 38 4.64 -3.07 9.33
CA LEU A 38 3.34 -3.26 9.94
C LEU A 38 2.49 -4.11 8.99
N PHE A 39 2.35 -5.38 9.32
CA PHE A 39 1.48 -6.28 8.55
C PHE A 39 0.05 -6.13 9.04
N VAL A 40 -0.81 -5.62 8.16
CA VAL A 40 -2.22 -5.32 8.41
C VAL A 40 -3.06 -6.44 7.80
N GLU A 41 -3.79 -7.18 8.65
CA GLU A 41 -4.74 -8.16 8.14
C GLU A 41 -5.81 -7.49 7.25
N PRO A 42 -6.24 -8.14 6.18
CA PRO A 42 -6.05 -9.55 5.82
C PRO A 42 -4.82 -9.85 4.95
N GLY A 43 -3.86 -8.95 4.78
CA GLY A 43 -2.68 -9.34 4.05
C GLY A 43 -1.90 -8.23 3.33
N VAL A 44 -1.96 -6.96 3.80
CA VAL A 44 -1.14 -5.87 3.26
C VAL A 44 -0.08 -5.43 4.26
N ALA A 45 1.13 -5.14 3.78
CA ALA A 45 2.19 -4.58 4.59
C ALA A 45 2.33 -3.08 4.33
N THR A 46 2.40 -2.29 5.40
CA THR A 46 2.81 -0.89 5.40
C THR A 46 4.14 -0.78 6.12
N VAL A 47 4.87 0.32 5.91
CA VAL A 47 6.15 0.54 6.59
C VAL A 47 6.14 1.88 7.29
N LEU A 48 6.52 1.88 8.57
CA LEU A 48 6.73 3.07 9.36
C LEU A 48 8.23 3.30 9.56
N PHE A 49 8.70 4.49 9.21
CA PHE A 49 10.02 4.98 9.63
C PHE A 49 9.82 6.03 10.71
N ALA A 50 10.38 5.80 11.89
CA ALA A 50 10.17 6.62 13.08
C ALA A 50 11.49 7.09 13.71
N GLY A 51 11.49 8.33 14.20
CA GLY A 51 12.62 8.92 14.92
C GLY A 51 12.27 10.26 15.54
N ALA A 52 13.28 10.99 16.04
CA ALA A 52 13.07 12.20 16.83
C ALA A 52 12.46 13.38 16.06
N GLU A 53 12.59 13.43 14.73
CA GLU A 53 12.05 14.51 13.92
C GLU A 53 10.62 14.26 13.45
N GLY A 54 10.06 13.07 13.73
CA GLY A 54 8.74 12.62 13.28
C GLY A 54 8.77 11.28 12.61
N ALA A 55 7.63 10.90 12.04
CA ALA A 55 7.49 9.62 11.34
C ALA A 55 7.10 9.80 9.86
N LEU A 56 7.43 8.79 9.06
CA LEU A 56 7.00 8.61 7.69
C LEU A 56 6.32 7.25 7.58
N LEU A 57 5.11 7.22 7.01
CA LEU A 57 4.38 6.00 6.71
C LEU A 57 4.45 5.73 5.21
N ILE A 58 4.75 4.49 4.82
CA ILE A 58 4.67 4.03 3.43
C ILE A 58 3.46 3.12 3.34
N ASP A 59 2.50 3.53 2.53
CA ASP A 59 1.17 2.98 2.35
C ASP A 59 0.28 3.05 3.61
N ALA A 60 -1.01 3.21 3.39
CA ALA A 60 -1.99 3.50 4.43
C ALA A 60 -3.00 2.36 4.65
N ALA A 61 -2.74 1.20 4.06
CA ALA A 61 -3.61 0.02 4.10
C ALA A 61 -5.07 0.29 3.66
N TYR A 62 -6.00 -0.54 4.11
CA TYR A 62 -7.43 -0.40 3.84
C TYR A 62 -8.04 0.72 4.68
N SER A 63 -9.03 1.44 4.13
CA SER A 63 -9.77 2.47 4.88
C SER A 63 -10.42 1.92 6.16
N GLN A 64 -10.80 0.65 6.16
CA GLN A 64 -11.44 -0.01 7.29
C GLN A 64 -10.48 -0.40 8.42
N THR A 65 -9.16 -0.39 8.18
CA THR A 65 -8.14 -0.79 9.17
C THR A 65 -7.35 0.38 9.74
N THR A 66 -7.73 1.62 9.41
CA THR A 66 -7.03 2.83 9.84
C THR A 66 -6.92 2.98 11.35
N THR A 67 -7.95 2.57 12.10
CA THR A 67 -7.94 2.61 13.56
C THR A 67 -6.86 1.70 14.14
N GLN A 68 -6.80 0.45 13.67
CA GLN A 68 -5.80 -0.52 14.11
C GLN A 68 -4.38 -0.10 13.72
N LEU A 69 -4.23 0.41 12.49
CA LEU A 69 -2.95 0.92 12.03
C LEU A 69 -2.48 2.13 12.85
N LYS A 70 -3.38 3.06 13.18
CA LYS A 70 -3.07 4.21 14.05
C LYS A 70 -2.60 3.77 15.42
N VAL A 71 -3.31 2.84 16.06
CA VAL A 71 -2.90 2.27 17.36
C VAL A 71 -1.52 1.61 17.28
N ALA A 72 -1.22 0.88 16.21
CA ALA A 72 0.08 0.26 16.03
C ALA A 72 1.21 1.31 15.87
N ILE A 73 0.97 2.39 15.11
CA ILE A 73 1.91 3.51 14.95
C ILE A 73 2.15 4.20 16.30
N GLU A 74 1.10 4.52 17.05
CA GLU A 74 1.19 5.15 18.38
C GLU A 74 1.94 4.28 19.39
N GLY A 75 1.85 2.95 19.24
CA GLY A 75 2.63 1.98 20.05
C GLY A 75 4.13 1.98 19.74
N ILE A 76 4.56 2.49 18.58
CA ILE A 76 5.97 2.58 18.19
C ILE A 76 6.56 3.96 18.53
N THR A 77 5.81 5.03 18.23
CA THR A 77 6.32 6.38 18.40
C THR A 77 5.21 7.36 18.81
N PRO A 78 5.51 8.27 19.77
CA PRO A 78 4.62 9.39 20.09
C PRO A 78 4.80 10.58 19.14
N MET A 79 5.74 10.50 18.20
CA MET A 79 6.05 11.60 17.30
C MET A 79 5.02 11.70 16.17
N PRO A 80 4.73 12.91 15.68
CA PRO A 80 3.72 13.12 14.63
C PRO A 80 4.15 12.44 13.32
N LEU A 81 3.15 11.96 12.59
CA LEU A 81 3.33 11.52 11.20
C LEU A 81 3.52 12.77 10.33
N ARG A 82 4.69 12.92 9.70
CA ARG A 82 4.99 14.05 8.83
C ARG A 82 4.72 13.80 7.36
N TYR A 83 4.96 12.55 6.94
CA TYR A 83 4.83 12.16 5.55
C TYR A 83 4.07 10.84 5.43
N LEU A 84 3.23 10.75 4.41
CA LEU A 84 2.62 9.53 3.92
C LEU A 84 3.06 9.34 2.47
N VAL A 85 3.74 8.24 2.18
CA VAL A 85 4.20 7.89 0.82
C VAL A 85 3.35 6.73 0.31
N ASN A 86 2.79 6.81 -0.91
CA ASN A 86 2.14 5.65 -1.51
C ASN A 86 3.04 5.01 -2.55
N THR A 87 3.19 3.68 -2.46
CA THR A 87 3.93 2.89 -3.43
C THR A 87 3.22 2.82 -4.77
N HIS A 88 1.90 2.71 -4.78
CA HIS A 88 1.06 2.71 -5.97
C HIS A 88 -0.41 3.07 -5.61
N HIS A 89 -1.34 2.98 -6.56
CA HIS A 89 -2.69 3.54 -6.43
C HIS A 89 -3.76 2.60 -5.87
N HIS A 90 -3.49 1.31 -5.64
CA HIS A 90 -4.50 0.37 -5.21
C HIS A 90 -5.09 0.71 -3.84
N ALA A 91 -6.34 0.29 -3.63
CA ALA A 91 -7.14 0.71 -2.47
C ALA A 91 -6.65 0.15 -1.13
N ASP A 92 -5.94 -0.95 -1.14
CA ASP A 92 -5.29 -1.54 0.03
C ASP A 92 -3.96 -0.86 0.38
N HIS A 93 -3.49 0.07 -0.44
CA HIS A 93 -2.32 0.92 -0.18
C HIS A 93 -2.70 2.39 0.06
N THR A 94 -3.78 2.85 -0.59
CA THR A 94 -4.24 4.25 -0.49
C THR A 94 -5.51 4.43 0.34
N GLY A 95 -6.13 3.34 0.79
CA GLY A 95 -7.44 3.39 1.45
C GLY A 95 -7.48 4.23 2.72
N GLY A 96 -6.40 4.22 3.49
CA GLY A 96 -6.25 5.04 4.70
C GLY A 96 -5.79 6.48 4.46
N ASN A 97 -5.45 6.86 3.22
CA ASN A 97 -4.91 8.19 2.93
C ASN A 97 -5.75 9.33 3.47
N ALA A 98 -7.09 9.24 3.38
CA ALA A 98 -7.98 10.30 3.85
C ALA A 98 -7.85 10.59 5.35
N VAL A 99 -7.50 9.55 6.14
CA VAL A 99 -7.33 9.68 7.60
C VAL A 99 -5.94 10.19 7.94
N PHE A 100 -4.89 9.62 7.35
CA PHE A 100 -3.50 10.01 7.66
C PHE A 100 -3.08 11.30 6.96
N GLY A 101 -3.65 11.61 5.81
CA GLY A 101 -3.37 12.85 5.06
C GLY A 101 -4.02 14.11 5.65
N GLU A 102 -4.82 14.01 6.71
CA GLU A 102 -5.25 15.18 7.48
C GLU A 102 -4.09 15.83 8.24
N ASP A 103 -3.14 15.01 8.72
CA ASP A 103 -2.03 15.44 9.56
C ASP A 103 -0.67 15.34 8.87
N ALA A 104 -0.55 14.56 7.77
CA ALA A 104 0.70 14.29 7.07
C ALA A 104 0.66 14.75 5.61
N THR A 105 1.80 15.24 5.11
CA THR A 105 1.95 15.52 3.68
C THR A 105 1.98 14.22 2.89
N VAL A 106 1.02 14.03 1.97
CA VAL A 106 0.94 12.86 1.10
C VAL A 106 1.85 13.03 -0.12
N ILE A 107 2.70 12.04 -0.37
CA ILE A 107 3.70 12.03 -1.46
C ILE A 107 3.49 10.76 -2.30
N ALA A 108 3.48 10.88 -3.61
CA ALA A 108 3.39 9.72 -4.50
C ALA A 108 3.90 10.04 -5.91
N HIS A 109 4.06 9.02 -6.74
CA HIS A 109 4.22 9.22 -8.17
C HIS A 109 3.00 9.94 -8.75
N ARG A 110 3.20 10.79 -9.76
CA ARG A 110 2.13 11.58 -10.39
C ARG A 110 0.93 10.72 -10.83
N PHE A 111 1.19 9.54 -11.39
CA PHE A 111 0.13 8.62 -11.81
C PHE A 111 -0.84 8.28 -10.66
N VAL A 112 -0.34 8.06 -9.45
CA VAL A 112 -1.17 7.77 -8.27
C VAL A 112 -2.12 8.93 -8.00
N LYS A 113 -1.61 10.17 -8.00
CA LYS A 113 -2.46 11.35 -7.81
C LYS A 113 -3.54 11.44 -8.88
N ASP A 114 -3.15 11.34 -10.16
CA ASP A 114 -4.07 11.46 -11.29
C ASP A 114 -5.16 10.37 -11.20
N PHE A 115 -4.81 9.16 -10.75
CA PHE A 115 -5.74 8.05 -10.59
C PHE A 115 -6.73 8.28 -9.44
N ILE A 116 -6.24 8.53 -8.20
CA ILE A 116 -7.12 8.61 -7.02
C ILE A 116 -7.91 9.92 -6.92
N SER A 117 -7.51 10.95 -7.65
CA SER A 117 -8.21 12.25 -7.66
C SER A 117 -9.32 12.37 -8.70
N THR A 118 -9.51 11.35 -9.53
CA THR A 118 -10.53 11.32 -10.59
C THR A 118 -11.41 10.09 -10.49
N ASN A 119 -12.66 10.20 -10.96
CA ASN A 119 -13.53 9.04 -11.05
C ASN A 119 -12.98 8.05 -12.08
N GLN A 120 -12.89 6.78 -11.72
CA GLN A 120 -12.41 5.71 -12.58
C GLN A 120 -13.56 4.81 -13.03
N VAL A 121 -13.41 4.19 -14.20
CA VAL A 121 -14.32 3.17 -14.71
C VAL A 121 -13.51 1.91 -15.00
N GLN A 122 -13.79 0.83 -14.27
CA GLN A 122 -13.16 -0.47 -14.47
C GLN A 122 -14.22 -1.49 -14.90
N GLY A 123 -14.29 -1.76 -16.19
CA GLY A 123 -15.39 -2.55 -16.77
C GLY A 123 -16.74 -1.87 -16.53
N THR A 124 -17.62 -2.49 -15.76
CA THR A 124 -18.93 -1.92 -15.37
C THR A 124 -18.89 -1.20 -14.01
N ARG A 125 -17.79 -1.27 -13.28
CA ARG A 125 -17.66 -0.69 -11.95
C ARG A 125 -17.20 0.76 -12.04
N GLN A 126 -17.95 1.65 -11.41
CA GLN A 126 -17.54 3.04 -11.17
C GLN A 126 -16.84 3.12 -9.81
N ILE A 127 -15.65 3.73 -9.79
CA ILE A 127 -14.87 3.99 -8.58
C ILE A 127 -14.80 5.50 -8.45
N ALA A 128 -15.38 6.03 -7.36
CA ALA A 128 -15.33 7.45 -7.09
C ALA A 128 -13.91 7.90 -6.72
N ALA A 129 -13.58 9.14 -7.09
CA ALA A 129 -12.36 9.78 -6.61
C ALA A 129 -12.32 9.78 -5.08
N LEU A 130 -11.13 9.61 -4.51
CA LEU A 130 -10.92 9.76 -3.08
C LEU A 130 -11.13 11.23 -2.64
N PRO A 131 -11.45 11.47 -1.35
CA PRO A 131 -11.59 12.85 -0.85
C PRO A 131 -10.26 13.60 -0.91
N ARG A 132 -10.33 14.94 -0.91
CA ARG A 132 -9.16 15.83 -1.11
C ARG A 132 -8.01 15.55 -0.13
N ALA A 133 -8.30 15.21 1.12
CA ALA A 133 -7.29 14.86 2.14
C ALA A 133 -6.47 13.61 1.78
N ALA A 134 -6.98 12.75 0.88
CA ALA A 134 -6.26 11.57 0.41
C ALA A 134 -5.26 11.86 -0.72
N TRP A 135 -5.29 13.06 -1.32
CA TRP A 135 -4.55 13.31 -2.55
C TRP A 135 -3.10 13.70 -2.26
N PRO A 136 -2.15 13.16 -3.03
CA PRO A 136 -0.76 13.61 -2.93
C PRO A 136 -0.63 15.13 -3.13
N GLU A 137 0.01 15.79 -2.19
CA GLU A 137 0.38 17.20 -2.26
C GLU A 137 1.70 17.38 -3.00
N ILE A 138 2.63 16.44 -2.79
CA ILE A 138 3.90 16.39 -3.49
C ILE A 138 3.87 15.20 -4.47
N THR A 139 4.15 15.49 -5.74
CA THR A 139 4.27 14.46 -6.77
C THR A 139 5.60 14.55 -7.50
N PHE A 140 6.08 13.41 -7.97
CA PHE A 140 7.30 13.31 -8.79
C PHE A 140 7.09 12.33 -9.94
N ASN A 141 7.99 12.34 -10.94
CA ASN A 141 7.91 11.45 -12.10
C ASN A 141 8.98 10.35 -12.08
N ASP A 142 10.20 10.67 -11.63
CA ASP A 142 11.33 9.73 -11.71
C ASP A 142 11.85 9.37 -10.33
N LYS A 143 12.38 10.37 -9.61
CA LYS A 143 13.00 10.21 -8.28
C LYS A 143 12.70 11.39 -7.38
N LEU A 144 12.60 11.10 -6.08
CA LEU A 144 12.54 12.09 -5.03
C LEU A 144 13.40 11.62 -3.86
N GLN A 145 14.10 12.54 -3.21
CA GLN A 145 14.81 12.27 -1.95
C GLN A 145 14.17 13.06 -0.82
N LEU A 146 13.98 12.40 0.31
CA LEU A 146 13.56 13.00 1.56
C LEU A 146 14.68 12.84 2.58
N TYR A 147 14.77 13.78 3.49
CA TYR A 147 15.72 13.75 4.61
C TYR A 147 14.89 13.81 5.89
N LEU A 148 14.99 12.77 6.70
CA LEU A 148 14.25 12.66 7.96
C LEU A 148 15.04 11.81 8.94
N ASN A 149 15.04 12.21 10.23
CA ASN A 149 15.72 11.48 11.31
C ASN A 149 17.21 11.16 11.01
N GLY A 150 17.89 12.06 10.31
CA GLY A 150 19.29 11.91 9.94
C GLY A 150 19.58 10.87 8.84
N GLN A 151 18.55 10.37 8.17
CA GLN A 151 18.68 9.43 7.05
C GLN A 151 18.22 10.05 5.74
N THR A 152 18.77 9.56 4.64
CA THR A 152 18.27 9.80 3.28
C THR A 152 17.25 8.72 2.93
N ILE A 153 16.12 9.12 2.34
CA ILE A 153 15.06 8.21 1.89
C ILE A 153 14.88 8.44 0.40
N GLU A 154 15.15 7.44 -0.40
CA GLU A 154 15.07 7.53 -1.86
C GLU A 154 13.77 6.91 -2.36
N LEU A 155 12.95 7.69 -3.03
CA LEU A 155 11.73 7.27 -3.72
C LEU A 155 12.06 7.16 -5.21
N ILE A 156 11.91 5.98 -5.80
CA ILE A 156 12.33 5.69 -7.17
C ILE A 156 11.15 5.10 -7.94
N HIS A 157 10.76 5.75 -9.04
CA HIS A 157 9.72 5.24 -9.92
C HIS A 157 10.19 4.01 -10.71
N ILE A 158 9.36 2.98 -10.76
CA ILE A 158 9.58 1.72 -11.46
C ILE A 158 8.45 1.55 -12.50
N PRO A 159 8.60 2.05 -13.73
CA PRO A 159 7.50 2.22 -14.66
C PRO A 159 6.95 0.89 -15.21
N GLY A 160 5.67 0.62 -14.95
CA GLY A 160 4.95 -0.48 -15.58
C GLY A 160 5.36 -1.87 -15.09
N GLY A 161 5.69 -2.01 -13.83
CA GLY A 161 5.85 -3.29 -13.16
C GLY A 161 4.49 -3.90 -12.81
N HIS A 162 4.04 -3.65 -11.59
CA HIS A 162 2.72 -4.01 -11.08
C HIS A 162 1.63 -3.06 -11.63
N THR A 163 1.91 -1.74 -11.62
CA THR A 163 1.09 -0.67 -12.20
C THR A 163 1.96 0.33 -12.96
N ALA A 164 1.36 1.38 -13.55
CA ALA A 164 2.12 2.47 -14.16
C ALA A 164 2.77 3.41 -13.14
N GLY A 165 2.32 3.41 -11.90
CA GLY A 165 2.73 4.36 -10.87
C GLY A 165 3.58 3.77 -9.75
N ASP A 166 4.13 2.57 -9.93
CA ASP A 166 4.91 1.89 -8.88
C ASP A 166 6.15 2.68 -8.51
N ILE A 167 6.39 2.80 -7.21
CA ILE A 167 7.66 3.27 -6.67
C ILE A 167 8.22 2.26 -5.69
N ILE A 168 9.53 2.26 -5.57
CA ILE A 168 10.25 1.62 -4.46
C ILE A 168 10.78 2.71 -3.53
N VAL A 169 10.92 2.38 -2.25
CA VAL A 169 11.45 3.29 -1.24
C VAL A 169 12.68 2.65 -0.59
N TYR A 170 13.82 3.30 -0.71
CA TYR A 170 15.10 2.79 -0.22
C TYR A 170 15.62 3.63 0.95
N PHE A 171 16.02 2.96 2.01
CA PHE A 171 16.68 3.49 3.20
C PHE A 171 18.12 2.98 3.25
N PRO A 172 19.10 3.69 2.66
CA PRO A 172 20.48 3.24 2.57
C PRO A 172 21.11 2.93 3.93
N GLU A 173 20.90 3.82 4.89
CA GLU A 173 21.52 3.72 6.23
C GLU A 173 20.89 2.58 7.05
N SER A 174 19.57 2.39 6.96
CA SER A 174 18.84 1.29 7.62
C SER A 174 18.92 -0.03 6.87
N LYS A 175 19.44 -0.03 5.63
CA LYS A 175 19.52 -1.19 4.73
C LYS A 175 18.17 -1.86 4.50
N VAL A 176 17.14 -1.08 4.19
CA VAL A 176 15.78 -1.54 3.90
C VAL A 176 15.34 -1.04 2.54
N LEU A 177 14.73 -1.93 1.75
CA LEU A 177 14.12 -1.61 0.47
C LEU A 177 12.65 -2.05 0.51
N VAL A 178 11.74 -1.08 0.41
CA VAL A 178 10.30 -1.31 0.32
C VAL A 178 9.91 -1.36 -1.14
N LEU A 179 9.29 -2.45 -1.54
CA LEU A 179 9.01 -2.78 -2.95
C LEU A 179 7.53 -2.61 -3.34
N GLY A 180 6.64 -2.37 -2.36
CA GLY A 180 5.20 -2.43 -2.65
C GLY A 180 4.84 -3.74 -3.32
N ASP A 181 3.94 -3.70 -4.29
CA ASP A 181 3.45 -4.89 -5.00
C ASP A 181 4.36 -5.37 -6.13
N LEU A 182 5.61 -4.92 -6.16
CA LEU A 182 6.68 -5.60 -6.88
C LEU A 182 7.19 -6.84 -6.14
N LEU A 183 6.77 -7.06 -4.87
CA LEU A 183 7.09 -8.25 -4.09
C LEU A 183 5.86 -8.77 -3.35
N PHE A 184 5.50 -10.01 -3.66
CA PHE A 184 4.51 -10.83 -2.97
C PHE A 184 5.25 -12.01 -2.32
N ALA A 185 5.38 -12.02 -0.99
CA ALA A 185 6.20 -13.04 -0.32
C ALA A 185 5.51 -14.41 -0.29
N ASP A 186 4.18 -14.46 -0.10
CA ASP A 186 3.43 -15.70 0.12
C ASP A 186 2.45 -16.04 -1.00
N ASN A 187 2.33 -15.19 -2.03
CA ASN A 187 1.35 -15.35 -3.11
C ASN A 187 1.98 -15.13 -4.48
N PHE A 188 1.30 -15.61 -5.52
CA PHE A 188 1.65 -15.23 -6.89
C PHE A 188 1.39 -13.73 -7.09
N PRO A 189 2.32 -13.03 -7.76
CA PRO A 189 2.17 -11.61 -8.01
C PRO A 189 0.97 -11.34 -8.92
N PHE A 190 0.21 -10.33 -8.56
CA PHE A 190 -0.79 -9.73 -9.44
C PHE A 190 -0.14 -8.64 -10.28
N VAL A 191 -0.55 -8.49 -11.55
CA VAL A 191 -0.10 -7.41 -12.44
C VAL A 191 -1.32 -6.73 -13.01
N ASP A 192 -1.49 -5.46 -12.70
CA ASP A 192 -2.64 -4.65 -13.17
C ASP A 192 -2.41 -4.11 -14.57
N ILE A 193 -2.65 -4.98 -15.56
CA ILE A 193 -2.48 -4.64 -16.98
C ILE A 193 -3.37 -3.47 -17.40
N ALA A 194 -4.58 -3.37 -16.82
CA ALA A 194 -5.52 -2.31 -17.16
C ALA A 194 -5.01 -0.92 -16.76
N ASN A 195 -4.17 -0.85 -15.72
CA ASN A 195 -3.57 0.38 -15.21
C ASN A 195 -2.06 0.45 -15.46
N GLY A 196 -1.61 -0.15 -16.56
CA GLY A 196 -0.25 0.00 -17.09
C GLY A 196 0.79 -0.95 -16.55
N GLY A 197 0.40 -1.94 -15.75
CA GLY A 197 1.27 -3.05 -15.37
C GLY A 197 1.63 -3.93 -16.55
N ASN A 198 2.82 -4.55 -16.53
CA ASN A 198 3.31 -5.42 -17.58
C ASN A 198 4.13 -6.57 -16.99
N PRO A 199 3.71 -7.85 -17.18
CA PRO A 199 4.41 -9.00 -16.60
C PRO A 199 5.88 -9.13 -17.02
N MET A 200 6.22 -8.75 -18.24
CA MET A 200 7.61 -8.82 -18.71
C MET A 200 8.47 -7.75 -18.04
N ARG A 201 7.98 -6.51 -17.94
CA ARG A 201 8.66 -5.45 -17.21
C ARG A 201 8.75 -5.74 -15.72
N PHE A 202 7.73 -6.36 -15.14
CA PHE A 202 7.77 -6.81 -13.75
C PHE A 202 9.01 -7.68 -13.49
N ILE A 203 9.26 -8.69 -14.35
CA ILE A 203 10.43 -9.57 -14.26
C ILE A 203 11.73 -8.78 -14.49
N GLU A 204 11.76 -7.88 -15.47
CA GLU A 204 12.92 -7.03 -15.75
C GLU A 204 13.26 -6.13 -14.56
N HIS A 205 12.26 -5.55 -13.90
CA HIS A 205 12.45 -4.73 -12.72
C HIS A 205 12.97 -5.52 -11.52
N LEU A 206 12.47 -6.72 -11.28
CA LEU A 206 13.02 -7.59 -10.23
C LEU A 206 14.50 -7.92 -10.48
N ARG A 207 14.89 -8.20 -11.72
CA ARG A 207 16.29 -8.40 -12.10
C ARG A 207 17.12 -7.14 -11.89
N TRP A 208 16.59 -5.99 -12.32
CA TRP A 208 17.27 -4.71 -12.12
C TRP A 208 17.46 -4.41 -10.62
N ILE A 209 16.44 -4.62 -9.80
CA ILE A 209 16.52 -4.45 -8.34
C ILE A 209 17.63 -5.35 -7.76
N SER A 210 17.65 -6.63 -8.13
CA SER A 210 18.67 -7.57 -7.63
C SER A 210 20.10 -7.21 -8.02
N GLN A 211 20.30 -6.41 -9.06
CA GLN A 211 21.63 -5.99 -9.57
C GLN A 211 22.07 -4.61 -9.07
N ASN A 212 21.13 -3.77 -8.64
CA ASN A 212 21.40 -2.35 -8.34
C ASN A 212 21.30 -2.01 -6.85
N PHE A 213 20.85 -2.93 -6.02
CA PHE A 213 20.81 -2.75 -4.57
C PHE A 213 21.76 -3.74 -3.88
N PRO A 214 22.36 -3.37 -2.73
CA PRO A 214 23.33 -4.20 -2.03
C PRO A 214 22.73 -5.55 -1.59
N GLU A 215 23.56 -6.60 -1.58
CA GLU A 215 23.19 -7.87 -0.96
C GLU A 215 22.98 -7.71 0.56
N GLY A 216 22.09 -8.52 1.13
CA GLY A 216 21.83 -8.55 2.57
C GLY A 216 21.00 -7.40 3.11
N ILE A 217 20.36 -6.59 2.24
CA ILE A 217 19.35 -5.63 2.68
C ILE A 217 18.03 -6.33 2.98
N ALA A 218 17.23 -5.77 3.88
CA ALA A 218 15.88 -6.25 4.14
C ALA A 218 14.94 -5.80 3.01
N LEU A 219 14.19 -6.74 2.43
CA LEU A 219 13.17 -6.47 1.43
C LEU A 219 11.79 -6.51 2.09
N VAL A 220 10.97 -5.50 1.84
CA VAL A 220 9.58 -5.45 2.31
C VAL A 220 8.65 -5.38 1.11
N GLY A 221 7.85 -6.42 0.92
CA GLY A 221 6.80 -6.46 -0.09
C GLY A 221 5.50 -5.80 0.38
N GLY A 222 4.59 -5.55 -0.55
CA GLY A 222 3.24 -5.07 -0.22
C GLY A 222 2.36 -6.17 0.36
N HIS A 223 2.66 -7.44 0.05
CA HIS A 223 1.91 -8.61 0.52
C HIS A 223 2.83 -9.73 0.98
N GLY A 224 2.41 -10.46 2.05
CA GLY A 224 3.11 -11.60 2.63
C GLY A 224 3.99 -11.31 3.82
#